data_2bf2bcb287b401d9f83eed905d259195
#
_entry.id   2bf2bcb287b401d9f83eed905d259195
#
_cell.length_a   1.000
_cell.length_b   1.000
_cell.length_c   1.000
_cell.angle_alpha   90.00
_cell.angle_beta   90.00
_cell.angle_gamma   90.00
#
_symmetry.space_group_name_H-M   'P 1'
#
loop_
_entity.id
_entity.type
_entity.pdbx_description
1 polymer ?
#
loop_
_entity_poly.entity_id
_entity_poly.type
_entity_poly.pdbx_seq_one_letter_code
_entity_poly.pdbx_strand_id
1 'polypeptide(L)'
;STNKKLVYGRMTGWGQKGPLSNTAGHDINYISISGALHAIGTKDTPIAPLNLLGDFAAGSMYLVFGILCAVLHAKQTGQGQVVDGSIVDGTANLMAMMYSMFNFNQWEDRRDINLLDGGAPFYTTYKTSDSRHISVGAIEDKFYLEFITKLDLKLDELPNRTDKSNW
;
A
#
# COMPACT_ATOMS: atom_id res chain seq x y z
N SER A 1 33.36 20.46 19.33
CA SER A 1 33.59 19.52 18.22
C SER A 1 32.28 18.85 17.86
N THR A 2 31.87 18.99 16.65
CA THR A 2 30.68 18.32 16.14
C THR A 2 30.99 16.87 15.80
N ASN A 3 30.09 15.95 16.15
CA ASN A 3 30.24 14.54 15.78
C ASN A 3 30.05 14.40 14.25
N LYS A 4 31.15 14.21 13.52
CA LYS A 4 31.11 14.04 12.06
C LYS A 4 30.36 12.78 11.60
N LYS A 5 30.15 11.79 12.48
CA LYS A 5 29.42 10.55 12.18
C LYS A 5 27.94 10.62 12.54
N LEU A 6 27.45 11.78 12.98
CA LEU A 6 26.04 11.91 13.37
C LEU A 6 25.14 11.60 12.19
N VAL A 7 24.21 10.71 12.39
CA VAL A 7 23.06 10.48 11.51
C VAL A 7 21.84 11.13 12.17
N TYR A 8 21.17 12.00 11.44
CA TYR A 8 20.03 12.73 11.95
C TYR A 8 18.79 12.42 11.10
N GLY A 9 17.87 11.63 11.65
CA GLY A 9 16.60 11.31 11.01
C GLY A 9 15.55 12.38 11.28
N ARG A 10 14.87 12.85 10.24
CA ARG A 10 13.70 13.74 10.31
C ARG A 10 12.49 13.06 9.74
N MET A 11 11.41 12.98 10.52
CA MET A 11 10.11 12.51 10.06
C MET A 11 9.18 13.70 9.86
N THR A 12 8.59 13.78 8.69
CA THR A 12 7.55 14.77 8.37
C THR A 12 6.44 14.16 7.54
N GLY A 13 5.29 14.79 7.51
CA GLY A 13 4.21 14.38 6.62
C GLY A 13 4.46 14.80 5.17
N TRP A 14 4.83 16.09 4.98
CA TRP A 14 4.92 16.72 3.67
C TRP A 14 6.33 16.88 3.10
N GLY A 15 7.37 16.51 3.85
CA GLY A 15 8.75 16.83 3.52
C GLY A 15 9.19 18.21 4.03
N GLN A 16 10.46 18.55 3.79
CA GLN A 16 11.08 19.78 4.27
C GLN A 16 10.89 20.98 3.31
N LYS A 17 10.37 20.73 2.12
CA LYS A 17 10.22 21.74 1.05
C LYS A 17 8.84 21.61 0.42
N GLY A 18 8.43 22.67 -0.28
CA GLY A 18 7.15 22.70 -0.98
C GLY A 18 6.07 23.46 -0.21
N PRO A 19 4.91 23.67 -0.84
CA PRO A 19 3.87 24.56 -0.30
C PRO A 19 3.23 24.05 0.98
N LEU A 20 3.25 22.76 1.24
CA LEU A 20 2.65 22.14 2.43
C LEU A 20 3.65 21.88 3.57
N SER A 21 4.95 22.12 3.38
CA SER A 21 5.99 21.79 4.36
C SER A 21 5.78 22.40 5.75
N ASN A 22 5.10 23.53 5.85
CA ASN A 22 4.79 24.23 7.11
C ASN A 22 3.33 24.04 7.56
N THR A 23 2.60 23.14 6.95
CA THR A 23 1.19 22.88 7.31
C THR A 23 1.06 21.62 8.15
N ALA A 24 0.04 21.59 9.00
CA ALA A 24 -0.32 20.38 9.74
C ALA A 24 -0.97 19.34 8.81
N GLY A 25 -0.90 18.09 9.20
CA GLY A 25 -1.57 16.97 8.55
C GLY A 25 -1.42 15.71 9.39
N HIS A 26 -2.18 14.69 9.03
CA HIS A 26 -2.13 13.35 9.61
C HIS A 26 -2.08 12.32 8.49
N ASP A 27 -1.88 11.06 8.84
CA ASP A 27 -1.82 9.92 7.92
C ASP A 27 -2.80 10.04 6.75
N ILE A 28 -4.08 10.22 7.05
CA ILE A 28 -5.16 10.30 6.05
C ILE A 28 -4.95 11.41 5.01
N ASN A 29 -4.33 12.53 5.40
CA ASN A 29 -4.04 13.63 4.47
C ASN A 29 -2.89 13.28 3.53
N TYR A 30 -1.84 12.62 4.06
CA TYR A 30 -0.66 12.24 3.30
C TYR A 30 -0.98 11.14 2.28
N ILE A 31 -1.76 10.12 2.69
CA ILE A 31 -2.19 9.05 1.80
C ILE A 31 -3.24 9.52 0.77
N SER A 32 -3.96 10.61 1.05
CA SER A 32 -4.89 11.22 0.08
C SER A 32 -4.15 11.82 -1.11
N ILE A 33 -3.11 12.63 -0.85
CA ILE A 33 -2.35 13.31 -1.91
C ILE A 33 -1.65 12.32 -2.85
N SER A 34 -1.19 11.19 -2.32
CA SER A 34 -0.60 10.13 -3.14
C SER A 34 -1.62 9.27 -3.88
N GLY A 35 -2.92 9.48 -3.67
CA GLY A 35 -3.97 8.64 -4.25
C GLY A 35 -4.19 7.30 -3.56
N ALA A 36 -3.40 6.94 -2.55
CA ALA A 36 -3.53 5.67 -1.84
C ALA A 36 -4.89 5.54 -1.15
N LEU A 37 -5.37 6.61 -0.50
CA LEU A 37 -6.69 6.60 0.12
C LEU A 37 -7.81 6.42 -0.93
N HIS A 38 -7.65 7.02 -2.11
CA HIS A 38 -8.61 6.84 -3.20
C HIS A 38 -8.71 5.39 -3.65
N ALA A 39 -7.60 4.66 -3.67
CA ALA A 39 -7.56 3.26 -4.10
C ALA A 39 -8.13 2.26 -3.07
N ILE A 40 -8.34 2.66 -1.82
CA ILE A 40 -8.75 1.78 -0.72
C ILE A 40 -10.18 2.08 -0.29
N GLY A 41 -11.03 1.07 -0.24
CA GLY A 41 -12.40 1.20 0.24
C GLY A 41 -13.42 0.48 -0.60
N THR A 42 -14.69 0.83 -0.40
CA THR A 42 -15.81 0.32 -1.19
C THR A 42 -15.98 1.14 -2.47
N LYS A 43 -16.82 0.66 -3.38
CA LYS A 43 -17.16 1.35 -4.63
C LYS A 43 -17.50 2.83 -4.40
N ASP A 44 -18.26 3.13 -3.37
CA ASP A 44 -18.79 4.48 -3.12
C ASP A 44 -17.93 5.32 -2.16
N THR A 45 -17.16 4.68 -1.28
CA THR A 45 -16.48 5.39 -0.18
C THR A 45 -15.04 4.93 0.00
N PRO A 46 -14.05 5.84 -0.04
CA PRO A 46 -12.70 5.53 0.41
C PRO A 46 -12.70 5.27 1.92
N ILE A 47 -11.95 4.27 2.36
CA ILE A 47 -11.87 3.87 3.77
C ILE A 47 -10.42 4.03 4.25
N ALA A 48 -10.24 4.80 5.33
CA ALA A 48 -8.93 4.97 5.95
C ALA A 48 -8.43 3.63 6.53
N PRO A 49 -7.23 3.15 6.12
CA PRO A 49 -6.66 1.90 6.63
C PRO A 49 -5.97 2.08 7.99
N LEU A 50 -6.63 2.77 8.92
CA LEU A 50 -6.03 3.28 10.15
C LEU A 50 -4.87 4.24 9.80
N ASN A 51 -3.83 4.30 10.63
CA ASN A 51 -2.58 5.02 10.33
C ASN A 51 -1.44 4.04 9.95
N LEU A 52 -1.81 2.86 9.42
CA LEU A 52 -0.84 1.82 9.11
C LEU A 52 -0.08 2.12 7.82
N LEU A 53 -0.74 2.74 6.85
CA LEU A 53 -0.17 2.96 5.52
C LEU A 53 0.76 4.16 5.48
N GLY A 54 0.32 5.32 5.95
CA GLY A 54 1.10 6.54 5.97
C GLY A 54 2.14 6.56 7.08
N ASP A 55 1.71 6.66 8.33
CA ASP A 55 2.61 6.86 9.46
C ASP A 55 3.59 5.70 9.67
N PHE A 56 3.10 4.45 9.63
CA PHE A 56 3.94 3.29 9.92
C PHE A 56 4.66 2.76 8.68
N ALA A 57 3.95 2.35 7.64
CA ALA A 57 4.60 1.72 6.49
C ALA A 57 5.42 2.73 5.68
N ALA A 58 4.80 3.83 5.26
CA ALA A 58 5.45 4.85 4.40
C ALA A 58 6.40 5.77 5.17
N GLY A 59 6.07 6.13 6.39
CA GLY A 59 6.88 7.01 7.22
C GLY A 59 7.96 6.26 7.99
N SER A 60 7.52 5.53 9.03
CA SER A 60 8.43 4.96 10.03
C SER A 60 9.38 3.95 9.43
N MET A 61 8.91 3.00 8.61
CA MET A 61 9.77 1.96 8.06
C MET A 61 10.77 2.52 7.05
N TYR A 62 10.37 3.48 6.21
CA TYR A 62 11.30 4.14 5.28
C TYR A 62 12.37 4.95 6.03
N LEU A 63 11.98 5.66 7.10
CA LEU A 63 12.97 6.40 7.90
C LEU A 63 13.96 5.47 8.59
N VAL A 64 13.48 4.37 9.19
CA VAL A 64 14.34 3.36 9.82
C VAL A 64 15.32 2.77 8.79
N PHE A 65 14.84 2.41 7.61
CA PHE A 65 15.69 1.91 6.53
C PHE A 65 16.76 2.94 6.13
N GLY A 66 16.34 4.20 5.91
CA GLY A 66 17.27 5.28 5.58
C GLY A 66 18.32 5.53 6.66
N ILE A 67 17.91 5.51 7.94
CA ILE A 67 18.85 5.67 9.08
C ILE A 67 19.85 4.52 9.11
N LEU A 68 19.42 3.27 8.92
CA LEU A 68 20.33 2.12 8.90
C LEU A 68 21.35 2.22 7.76
N CYS A 69 20.92 2.62 6.56
CA CYS A 69 21.82 2.88 5.44
C CYS A 69 22.83 4.00 5.77
N ALA A 70 22.35 5.10 6.35
CA ALA A 70 23.20 6.22 6.75
C ALA A 70 24.21 5.84 7.85
N VAL A 71 23.82 4.99 8.81
CA VAL A 71 24.72 4.47 9.85
C VAL A 71 25.80 3.56 9.25
N LEU A 72 25.44 2.69 8.30
CA LEU A 72 26.42 1.86 7.58
C LEU A 72 27.41 2.74 6.82
N HIS A 73 26.94 3.75 6.11
CA HIS A 73 27.77 4.73 5.43
C HIS A 73 28.71 5.46 6.41
N ALA A 74 28.19 5.95 7.52
CA ALA A 74 28.98 6.65 8.55
C ALA A 74 30.04 5.77 9.20
N LYS A 75 29.79 4.46 9.36
CA LYS A 75 30.79 3.49 9.84
C LYS A 75 31.93 3.31 8.85
N GLN A 76 31.62 3.27 7.55
CA GLN A 76 32.64 3.04 6.50
C GLN A 76 33.44 4.30 6.17
N THR A 77 32.79 5.46 6.15
CA THR A 77 33.40 6.71 5.64
C THR A 77 33.81 7.68 6.75
N GLY A 78 33.29 7.51 7.96
CA GLY A 78 33.44 8.48 9.05
C GLY A 78 32.50 9.69 8.93
N GLN A 79 31.57 9.72 7.96
CA GLN A 79 30.69 10.85 7.67
C GLN A 79 29.24 10.46 7.91
N GLY A 80 28.55 11.19 8.78
CA GLY A 80 27.12 11.10 8.98
C GLY A 80 26.37 11.96 7.97
N GLN A 81 25.04 11.90 8.05
CA GLN A 81 24.16 12.64 7.15
C GLN A 81 22.77 12.85 7.75
N VAL A 82 22.00 13.73 7.15
CA VAL A 82 20.57 13.90 7.43
C VAL A 82 19.80 12.90 6.55
N VAL A 83 18.87 12.19 7.18
CA VAL A 83 17.88 11.35 6.50
C VAL A 83 16.55 12.06 6.63
N ASP A 84 15.99 12.50 5.53
CA ASP A 84 14.71 13.18 5.48
C ASP A 84 13.64 12.17 5.05
N GLY A 85 12.76 11.79 5.98
CA GLY A 85 11.64 10.89 5.75
C GLY A 85 10.34 11.68 5.61
N SER A 86 9.76 11.65 4.41
CA SER A 86 8.46 12.26 4.13
C SER A 86 7.42 11.16 3.95
N ILE A 87 6.33 11.23 4.70
CA ILE A 87 5.26 10.23 4.62
C ILE A 87 4.61 10.24 3.23
N VAL A 88 4.42 11.40 2.64
CA VAL A 88 3.81 11.51 1.30
C VAL A 88 4.70 10.86 0.23
N ASP A 89 6.02 11.02 0.32
CA ASP A 89 6.95 10.41 -0.63
C ASP A 89 7.02 8.89 -0.46
N GLY A 90 7.08 8.43 0.79
CA GLY A 90 7.03 7.00 1.10
C GLY A 90 5.73 6.36 0.64
N THR A 91 4.59 7.04 0.81
CA THR A 91 3.30 6.53 0.33
C THR A 91 3.26 6.47 -1.20
N ALA A 92 3.78 7.49 -1.89
CA ALA A 92 3.88 7.48 -3.35
C ALA A 92 4.76 6.32 -3.85
N ASN A 93 5.84 6.01 -3.14
CA ASN A 93 6.68 4.85 -3.46
C ASN A 93 5.94 3.51 -3.23
N LEU A 94 5.17 3.38 -2.14
CA LEU A 94 4.34 2.19 -1.92
C LEU A 94 3.27 2.00 -3.01
N MET A 95 2.78 3.09 -3.59
CA MET A 95 1.81 3.07 -4.70
C MET A 95 2.43 2.80 -6.07
N ALA A 96 3.75 2.63 -6.17
CA ALA A 96 4.45 2.48 -7.45
C ALA A 96 3.91 1.33 -8.33
N MET A 97 3.53 0.20 -7.71
CA MET A 97 2.91 -0.92 -8.43
C MET A 97 1.55 -0.52 -9.00
N MET A 98 0.70 0.15 -8.22
CA MET A 98 -0.63 0.59 -8.65
C MET A 98 -0.52 1.63 -9.78
N TYR A 99 0.41 2.58 -9.67
CA TYR A 99 0.68 3.53 -10.75
C TYR A 99 1.16 2.85 -12.04
N SER A 100 2.00 1.82 -11.91
CA SER A 100 2.45 1.03 -13.06
C SER A 100 1.29 0.27 -13.69
N MET A 101 0.48 -0.42 -12.90
CA MET A 101 -0.69 -1.15 -13.38
C MET A 101 -1.70 -0.22 -14.07
N PHE A 102 -1.94 0.97 -13.50
CA PHE A 102 -2.78 1.99 -14.10
C PHE A 102 -2.23 2.44 -15.46
N ASN A 103 -0.94 2.72 -15.54
CA ASN A 103 -0.29 3.16 -16.78
C ASN A 103 -0.30 2.09 -17.89
N PHE A 104 -0.35 0.81 -17.52
CA PHE A 104 -0.49 -0.32 -18.45
C PHE A 104 -1.93 -0.78 -18.67
N ASN A 105 -2.93 -0.01 -18.25
CA ASN A 105 -4.35 -0.34 -18.34
C ASN A 105 -4.74 -1.66 -17.62
N GLN A 106 -3.99 -2.02 -16.58
CA GLN A 106 -4.26 -3.19 -15.72
C GLN A 106 -4.96 -2.81 -14.42
N TRP A 107 -5.12 -1.51 -14.15
CA TRP A 107 -5.82 -0.94 -13.01
C TRP A 107 -6.77 0.16 -13.49
N GLU A 108 -7.99 0.14 -13.04
CA GLU A 108 -8.95 1.21 -13.28
C GLU A 108 -8.94 2.18 -12.10
N ASP A 109 -9.11 3.48 -12.39
CA ASP A 109 -9.20 4.53 -11.36
C ASP A 109 -10.58 4.54 -10.69
N ARG A 110 -10.95 3.38 -10.18
CA ARG A 110 -12.17 3.10 -9.42
C ARG A 110 -11.84 2.05 -8.37
N ARG A 111 -12.59 2.05 -7.27
CA ARG A 111 -12.44 1.05 -6.20
C ARG A 111 -13.32 -0.17 -6.43
N ASP A 112 -12.95 -1.27 -5.80
CA ASP A 112 -13.76 -2.50 -5.68
C ASP A 112 -14.09 -3.13 -7.04
N ILE A 113 -13.15 -3.02 -7.97
CA ILE A 113 -13.25 -3.58 -9.33
C ILE A 113 -11.90 -4.09 -9.85
N ASN A 114 -10.82 -3.91 -9.11
CA ASN A 114 -9.49 -4.32 -9.50
C ASN A 114 -9.09 -5.63 -8.81
N LEU A 115 -7.97 -6.20 -9.27
CA LEU A 115 -7.51 -7.50 -8.76
C LEU A 115 -7.24 -7.50 -7.24
N LEU A 116 -6.71 -6.41 -6.68
CA LEU A 116 -6.20 -6.38 -5.31
C LEU A 116 -7.02 -5.48 -4.37
N ASP A 117 -8.11 -4.91 -4.84
CA ASP A 117 -8.94 -3.97 -4.06
C ASP A 117 -10.27 -4.57 -3.59
N GLY A 118 -10.47 -5.87 -3.79
CA GLY A 118 -11.71 -6.56 -3.43
C GLY A 118 -12.64 -6.83 -4.62
N GLY A 119 -12.35 -6.30 -5.81
CA GLY A 119 -13.17 -6.48 -7.00
C GLY A 119 -13.17 -7.91 -7.53
N ALA A 120 -12.04 -8.63 -7.41
CA ALA A 120 -11.95 -10.01 -7.85
C ALA A 120 -12.58 -10.97 -6.82
N PRO A 121 -13.50 -11.87 -7.24
CA PRO A 121 -14.16 -12.79 -6.30
C PRO A 121 -13.22 -13.78 -5.63
N PHE A 122 -12.03 -13.95 -6.16
CA PHE A 122 -10.98 -14.80 -5.58
C PHE A 122 -9.92 -14.00 -4.79
N TYR A 123 -10.12 -12.69 -4.63
CA TYR A 123 -9.28 -11.82 -3.79
C TYR A 123 -10.12 -10.78 -3.06
N THR A 124 -10.89 -11.24 -2.07
CA THR A 124 -11.81 -10.38 -1.32
C THR A 124 -12.20 -11.02 0.02
N THR A 125 -13.09 -10.39 0.73
CA THR A 125 -13.67 -10.89 1.99
C THR A 125 -15.13 -11.28 1.80
N TYR A 126 -15.54 -12.36 2.47
CA TYR A 126 -16.92 -12.86 2.45
C TYR A 126 -17.48 -12.97 3.85
N LYS A 127 -18.75 -12.61 4.01
CA LYS A 127 -19.49 -12.85 5.25
C LYS A 127 -19.94 -14.31 5.30
N THR A 128 -19.67 -14.96 6.42
CA THR A 128 -20.10 -16.36 6.68
C THR A 128 -21.50 -16.40 7.29
N SER A 129 -22.14 -17.60 7.30
CA SER A 129 -23.48 -17.80 7.84
C SER A 129 -23.59 -17.48 9.33
N ASP A 130 -22.49 -17.60 10.07
CA ASP A 130 -22.39 -17.24 11.49
C ASP A 130 -22.06 -15.76 11.73
N SER A 131 -22.20 -14.91 10.70
CA SER A 131 -21.96 -13.48 10.72
C SER A 131 -20.50 -13.04 10.93
N ARG A 132 -19.56 -13.97 10.85
CA ARG A 132 -18.12 -13.67 10.79
C ARG A 132 -17.66 -13.38 9.35
N HIS A 133 -16.37 -13.18 9.16
CA HIS A 133 -15.79 -12.94 7.84
C HIS A 133 -14.62 -13.89 7.60
N ILE A 134 -14.46 -14.26 6.35
CA ILE A 134 -13.27 -14.93 5.83
C ILE A 134 -12.64 -14.05 4.77
N SER A 135 -11.33 -14.19 4.58
CA SER A 135 -10.60 -13.60 3.45
C SER A 135 -10.20 -14.70 2.47
N VAL A 136 -10.33 -14.39 1.20
CA VAL A 136 -9.88 -15.23 0.08
C VAL A 136 -8.77 -14.50 -0.66
N GLY A 137 -7.67 -15.20 -0.95
CA GLY A 137 -6.53 -14.68 -1.69
C GLY A 137 -5.99 -15.73 -2.66
N ALA A 138 -6.85 -16.30 -3.51
CA ALA A 138 -6.56 -17.42 -4.40
C ALA A 138 -6.21 -16.94 -5.81
N ILE A 139 -5.14 -16.13 -5.95
CA ILE A 139 -4.75 -15.51 -7.23
C ILE A 139 -4.18 -16.55 -8.20
N GLU A 140 -3.29 -17.43 -7.76
CA GLU A 140 -2.67 -18.44 -8.61
C GLU A 140 -3.63 -19.58 -8.93
N ASP A 141 -3.52 -20.14 -10.14
CA ASP A 141 -4.43 -21.18 -10.64
C ASP A 141 -4.57 -22.36 -9.68
N LYS A 142 -3.47 -22.83 -9.11
CA LYS A 142 -3.49 -23.96 -8.16
C LYS A 142 -4.29 -23.68 -6.90
N PHE A 143 -4.19 -22.45 -6.37
CA PHE A 143 -4.92 -22.04 -5.18
C PHE A 143 -6.39 -21.76 -5.50
N TYR A 144 -6.67 -21.20 -6.68
CA TYR A 144 -8.04 -21.04 -7.14
C TYR A 144 -8.75 -22.37 -7.31
N LEU A 145 -8.11 -23.36 -7.94
CA LEU A 145 -8.66 -24.70 -8.10
C LEU A 145 -8.92 -25.38 -6.74
N GLU A 146 -8.00 -25.24 -5.79
CA GLU A 146 -8.20 -25.74 -4.43
C GLU A 146 -9.37 -25.04 -3.73
N PHE A 147 -9.49 -23.73 -3.87
CA PHE A 147 -10.56 -22.92 -3.30
C PHE A 147 -11.94 -23.35 -3.82
N ILE A 148 -12.13 -23.42 -5.14
CA ILE A 148 -13.43 -23.84 -5.72
C ILE A 148 -13.75 -25.30 -5.40
N THR A 149 -12.74 -26.18 -5.36
CA THR A 149 -12.94 -27.60 -4.99
C THR A 149 -13.44 -27.72 -3.55
N LYS A 150 -12.86 -26.96 -2.62
CA LYS A 150 -13.31 -26.95 -1.21
C LYS A 150 -14.71 -26.37 -1.01
N LEU A 151 -15.19 -25.57 -1.96
CA LEU A 151 -16.55 -25.05 -1.99
C LEU A 151 -17.53 -25.99 -2.71
N ASP A 152 -17.07 -27.15 -3.16
CA ASP A 152 -17.85 -28.12 -3.97
C ASP A 152 -18.40 -27.50 -5.27
N LEU A 153 -17.61 -26.59 -5.87
CA LEU A 153 -17.92 -25.95 -7.13
C LEU A 153 -17.15 -26.63 -8.27
N LYS A 154 -17.75 -26.68 -9.46
CA LYS A 154 -17.11 -27.22 -10.66
C LYS A 154 -16.60 -26.10 -11.55
N LEU A 155 -15.35 -26.27 -12.03
CA LEU A 155 -14.67 -25.24 -12.82
C LEU A 155 -15.41 -24.95 -14.15
N ASP A 156 -15.98 -25.97 -14.77
CA ASP A 156 -16.71 -25.88 -16.03
C ASP A 156 -18.09 -25.18 -15.91
N GLU A 157 -18.61 -25.05 -14.69
CA GLU A 157 -19.84 -24.34 -14.37
C GLU A 157 -19.58 -22.85 -14.03
N LEU A 158 -18.31 -22.46 -13.83
CA LEU A 158 -17.93 -21.11 -13.45
C LEU A 158 -17.53 -20.26 -14.66
N PRO A 159 -17.82 -18.95 -14.62
CA PRO A 159 -17.35 -18.04 -15.67
C PRO A 159 -15.84 -17.91 -15.67
N ASN A 160 -15.29 -17.48 -16.81
CA ASN A 160 -13.84 -17.24 -16.90
C ASN A 160 -13.40 -16.19 -15.90
N ARG A 161 -12.58 -16.58 -14.92
CA ARG A 161 -12.09 -15.70 -13.85
C ARG A 161 -11.17 -14.58 -14.31
N THR A 162 -10.58 -14.66 -15.49
CA THR A 162 -9.71 -13.63 -16.05
C THR A 162 -10.49 -12.51 -16.76
N ASP A 163 -11.76 -12.75 -17.03
CA ASP A 163 -12.66 -11.77 -17.62
C ASP A 163 -13.33 -10.95 -16.50
N LYS A 164 -12.87 -9.71 -16.34
CA LYS A 164 -13.39 -8.78 -15.31
C LYS A 164 -14.90 -8.53 -15.40
N SER A 165 -15.51 -8.72 -16.56
CA SER A 165 -16.96 -8.56 -16.71
C SER A 165 -17.76 -9.58 -15.90
N ASN A 166 -17.11 -10.61 -15.42
CA ASN A 166 -17.69 -11.68 -14.59
C ASN A 166 -17.47 -11.47 -13.06
N TRP A 167 -16.78 -10.42 -12.68
CA TRP A 167 -16.46 -10.14 -11.27
C TRP A 167 -17.60 -9.49 -10.50
#